data_596cd12d6ea258f3331f44f7efb48ab8
#
_entry.id   596cd12d6ea258f3331f44f7efb48ab8
#
_cell.length_a   1.000
_cell.length_b   1.000
_cell.length_c   1.000
_cell.angle_alpha   90.00
_cell.angle_beta   90.00
_cell.angle_gamma   90.00
#
_symmetry.space_group_name_H-M   'P 1'
#
loop_
_entity.id
_entity.type
_entity.pdbx_description
1 polymer ?
#
loop_
_entity_poly.entity_id
_entity_poly.type
_entity_poly.pdbx_seq_one_letter_code
_entity_poly.pdbx_strand_id
1 'polypeptide(L)'
;MNNLIEIRWHGRGGQGAKTASLLLADAAFNTGKYIQGFPEYGPERMGAPITAYNRISDKHITVHSNIYEPDYVVVVDDTLLETVPVTAGLKETGAIVINTTKSADYLKSVLNGYKGDVYTIDARKISVEALGRYTYACSNC
;
A
#
# COMPACT_ATOMS: atom_id res chain seq x y z
N MET A 1 7.76 2.77 -24.24
CA MET A 1 6.96 2.97 -23.03
C MET A 1 7.70 2.51 -21.82
N ASN A 2 7.76 3.35 -20.81
CA ASN A 2 8.34 2.95 -19.53
C ASN A 2 7.31 2.15 -18.74
N ASN A 3 7.58 0.86 -18.53
CA ASN A 3 6.78 0.02 -17.66
C ASN A 3 7.14 0.30 -16.20
N LEU A 4 7.05 1.56 -15.79
CA LEU A 4 7.29 1.96 -14.42
C LEU A 4 5.97 1.87 -13.64
N ILE A 5 5.97 1.05 -12.61
CA ILE A 5 4.86 0.90 -11.68
C ILE A 5 5.24 1.58 -10.37
N GLU A 6 4.39 2.47 -9.90
CA GLU A 6 4.59 3.19 -8.65
C GLU A 6 3.49 2.82 -7.66
N ILE A 7 3.88 2.41 -6.46
CA ILE A 7 2.98 1.95 -5.42
C ILE A 7 3.23 2.76 -4.15
N ARG A 8 2.14 3.21 -3.53
CA ARG A 8 2.19 3.91 -2.25
C ARG A 8 1.47 3.06 -1.20
N TRP A 9 2.13 2.85 -0.07
CA TRP A 9 1.60 2.09 1.05
C TRP A 9 1.22 3.03 2.18
N HIS A 10 0.02 2.89 2.70
CA HIS A 10 -0.45 3.60 3.88
C HIS A 10 -0.70 2.61 5.02
N GLY A 11 -0.14 2.90 6.17
CA GLY A 11 -0.34 2.09 7.37
C GLY A 11 -0.04 2.91 8.61
N ARG A 12 -0.02 2.24 9.75
CA ARG A 12 0.42 2.85 11.00
C ARG A 12 1.73 2.20 11.45
N GLY A 13 2.52 2.91 12.22
CA GLY A 13 3.75 2.37 12.79
C GLY A 13 3.47 1.07 13.53
N GLY A 14 4.27 0.03 13.26
CA GLY A 14 4.12 -1.29 13.86
C GLY A 14 3.21 -2.27 13.13
N GLN A 15 2.55 -1.86 12.03
CA GLN A 15 1.65 -2.75 11.28
C GLN A 15 2.31 -3.50 10.13
N GLY A 16 3.59 -3.25 9.90
CA GLY A 16 4.34 -3.97 8.86
C GLY A 16 4.22 -3.44 7.44
N ALA A 17 3.65 -2.25 7.23
CA ALA A 17 3.57 -1.65 5.90
C ALA A 17 4.95 -1.47 5.26
N LYS A 18 5.92 -0.98 6.03
CA LYS A 18 7.30 -0.82 5.60
C LYS A 18 7.92 -2.18 5.23
N THR A 19 7.72 -3.19 6.08
CA THR A 19 8.22 -4.55 5.84
C THR A 19 7.58 -5.15 4.58
N ALA A 20 6.27 -4.95 4.40
CA ALA A 20 5.56 -5.45 3.22
C ALA A 20 6.09 -4.81 1.94
N SER A 21 6.38 -3.50 1.96
CA SER A 21 6.96 -2.82 0.80
C SER A 21 8.35 -3.37 0.45
N LEU A 22 9.16 -3.69 1.45
CA LEU A 22 10.49 -4.29 1.23
C LEU A 22 10.39 -5.72 0.71
N LEU A 23 9.42 -6.50 1.18
CA LEU A 23 9.17 -7.86 0.67
C LEU A 23 8.71 -7.85 -0.78
N LEU A 24 7.87 -6.90 -1.14
CA LEU A 24 7.46 -6.73 -2.54
C LEU A 24 8.67 -6.37 -3.41
N ALA A 25 9.53 -5.51 -2.92
CA ALA A 25 10.76 -5.14 -3.60
C ALA A 25 11.66 -6.37 -3.86
N ASP A 26 11.86 -7.20 -2.84
CA ASP A 26 12.63 -8.44 -2.97
C ASP A 26 12.00 -9.40 -3.99
N ALA A 27 10.69 -9.57 -3.94
CA ALA A 27 9.98 -10.43 -4.87
C ALA A 27 10.13 -9.94 -6.32
N ALA A 28 10.01 -8.63 -6.54
CA ALA A 28 10.20 -8.05 -7.87
C ALA A 28 11.64 -8.21 -8.36
N PHE A 29 12.61 -8.01 -7.48
CA PHE A 29 14.03 -8.20 -7.82
C PHE A 29 14.31 -9.64 -8.30
N ASN A 30 13.73 -10.63 -7.64
CA ASN A 30 13.89 -12.03 -8.02
C ASN A 30 13.28 -12.38 -9.39
N THR A 31 12.42 -11.50 -9.94
CA THR A 31 11.89 -11.66 -11.31
C THR A 31 12.70 -10.91 -12.36
N GLY A 32 13.83 -10.32 -11.98
CA GLY A 32 14.71 -9.58 -12.88
C GLY A 32 14.31 -8.13 -13.10
N LYS A 33 13.42 -7.58 -12.29
CA LYS A 33 13.00 -6.18 -12.37
C LYS A 33 13.96 -5.27 -11.61
N TYR A 34 14.01 -4.01 -12.03
CA TYR A 34 14.63 -2.95 -11.23
C TYR A 34 13.62 -2.44 -10.22
N ILE A 35 14.05 -2.23 -8.99
CA ILE A 35 13.15 -1.86 -7.91
C ILE A 35 13.75 -0.75 -7.04
N GLN A 36 12.85 0.04 -6.45
CA GLN A 36 13.14 0.91 -5.31
C GLN A 36 12.10 0.65 -4.24
N GLY A 37 12.54 0.57 -2.99
CA GLY A 37 11.63 0.51 -1.85
C GLY A 37 12.16 1.49 -0.80
N PHE A 38 11.33 2.43 -0.37
CA PHE A 38 11.75 3.44 0.59
C PHE A 38 10.57 3.93 1.42
N PRO A 39 10.79 4.19 2.72
CA PRO A 39 9.78 4.82 3.55
C PRO A 39 9.77 6.33 3.31
N GLU A 40 8.68 6.98 3.66
CA GLU A 40 8.66 8.42 3.80
C GLU A 40 9.38 8.78 5.09
N TYR A 41 10.37 9.66 4.99
CA TYR A 41 11.17 10.08 6.14
C TYR A 41 10.39 11.05 7.01
N GLY A 42 10.26 10.71 8.28
CA GLY A 42 9.61 11.51 9.30
C GLY A 42 9.72 10.82 10.65
N PRO A 43 9.26 11.48 11.75
CA PRO A 43 9.28 10.85 13.05
C PRO A 43 8.36 9.63 13.06
N GLU A 44 8.95 8.46 13.19
CA GLU A 44 8.24 7.18 13.23
C GLU A 44 7.79 6.92 14.66
N ARG A 45 6.48 6.81 14.87
CA ARG A 45 5.88 6.49 16.17
C ARG A 45 4.94 5.31 16.02
N MET A 46 4.90 4.44 17.03
CA MET A 46 3.94 3.36 17.09
C MET A 46 2.52 3.91 16.96
N GLY A 47 1.74 3.39 16.03
CA GLY A 47 0.36 3.81 15.79
C GLY A 47 0.19 5.09 14.96
N ALA A 48 1.24 5.87 14.72
CA ALA A 48 1.16 7.04 13.86
C ALA A 48 1.07 6.65 12.38
N PRO A 49 0.37 7.43 11.53
CA PRO A 49 0.34 7.16 10.09
C PRO A 49 1.74 7.17 9.49
N ILE A 50 2.04 6.17 8.69
CA ILE A 50 3.29 6.07 7.94
C ILE A 50 3.00 5.82 6.46
N THR A 51 3.94 6.20 5.62
CA THR A 51 3.87 5.97 4.18
C THR A 51 5.15 5.30 3.71
N ALA A 52 5.01 4.35 2.82
CA ALA A 52 6.15 3.71 2.16
C ALA A 52 5.86 3.64 0.65
N TYR A 53 6.93 3.49 -0.12
CA TYR A 53 6.85 3.56 -1.58
C TYR A 53 7.61 2.42 -2.24
N ASN A 54 7.09 1.96 -3.38
CA ASN A 54 7.81 1.09 -4.29
C ASN A 54 7.78 1.67 -5.71
N ARG A 55 8.90 1.55 -6.42
CA ARG A 55 8.97 1.68 -7.87
C ARG A 55 9.48 0.38 -8.45
N ILE A 56 8.81 -0.12 -9.45
CA ILE A 56 9.15 -1.37 -10.14
C ILE A 56 9.21 -1.07 -11.63
N SER A 57 10.31 -1.43 -12.29
CA SER A 57 10.51 -1.12 -13.70
C SER A 57 11.28 -2.22 -14.42
N ASP A 58 11.04 -2.33 -15.71
CA ASP A 58 11.86 -3.18 -16.60
C ASP A 58 13.22 -2.54 -16.92
N LYS A 59 13.36 -1.25 -16.66
CA LYS A 59 14.57 -0.47 -16.94
C LYS A 59 15.13 0.14 -15.67
N HIS A 60 16.40 0.52 -15.70
CA HIS A 60 17.04 1.18 -14.58
C HIS A 60 16.26 2.41 -14.11
N ILE A 61 16.05 2.52 -12.82
CA ILE A 61 15.27 3.61 -12.22
C ILE A 61 16.23 4.73 -11.81
N THR A 62 16.05 5.91 -12.40
CA THR A 62 16.88 7.08 -12.13
C THR A 62 16.19 8.12 -11.25
N VAL A 63 14.88 7.99 -11.02
CA VAL A 63 14.10 8.92 -10.22
C VAL A 63 14.31 8.62 -8.74
N HIS A 64 14.53 9.67 -7.93
CA HIS A 64 14.75 9.55 -6.48
C HIS A 64 13.74 10.34 -5.63
N SER A 65 12.78 11.01 -6.27
CA SER A 65 11.73 11.74 -5.55
C SER A 65 10.69 10.81 -4.94
N ASN A 66 9.88 11.34 -4.02
CA ASN A 66 8.69 10.65 -3.54
C ASN A 66 7.70 10.40 -4.68
N ILE A 67 6.78 9.49 -4.45
CA ILE A 67 5.75 9.15 -5.43
C ILE A 67 4.51 10.01 -5.16
N TYR A 68 4.18 10.90 -6.09
CA TYR A 68 3.05 11.83 -5.97
C TYR A 68 1.82 11.36 -6.75
N GLU A 69 2.02 10.57 -7.80
CA GLU A 69 0.95 10.04 -8.64
C GLU A 69 1.09 8.53 -8.78
N PRO A 70 0.78 7.77 -7.71
CA PRO A 70 0.94 6.32 -7.75
C PRO A 70 -0.04 5.65 -8.73
N ASP A 71 0.38 4.52 -9.26
CA ASP A 71 -0.50 3.63 -10.03
C ASP A 71 -1.39 2.80 -9.11
N TYR A 72 -0.84 2.41 -7.95
CA TYR A 72 -1.55 1.62 -6.95
C TYR A 72 -1.33 2.20 -5.56
N VAL A 73 -2.36 2.10 -4.74
CA VAL A 73 -2.29 2.42 -3.31
C VAL A 73 -2.71 1.20 -2.51
N VAL A 74 -1.95 0.87 -1.48
CA VAL A 74 -2.30 -0.19 -0.54
C VAL A 74 -2.53 0.44 0.83
N VAL A 75 -3.69 0.19 1.42
CA VAL A 75 -4.03 0.67 2.76
C VAL A 75 -4.08 -0.52 3.71
N VAL A 76 -3.16 -0.55 4.64
CA VAL A 76 -3.03 -1.64 5.61
C VAL A 76 -4.04 -1.49 6.75
N ASP A 77 -4.38 -0.24 7.09
CA ASP A 77 -5.32 0.07 8.17
C ASP A 77 -6.45 0.96 7.65
N ASP A 78 -7.66 0.45 7.64
CA ASP A 78 -8.83 1.15 7.09
C ASP A 78 -9.25 2.39 7.91
N THR A 79 -8.80 2.52 9.16
CA THR A 79 -9.04 3.73 9.95
C THR A 79 -8.36 4.96 9.36
N LEU A 80 -7.35 4.77 8.52
CA LEU A 80 -6.65 5.87 7.84
C LEU A 80 -7.51 6.53 6.77
N LEU A 81 -8.54 5.86 6.27
CA LEU A 81 -9.42 6.40 5.22
C LEU A 81 -10.11 7.70 5.64
N GLU A 82 -10.35 7.88 6.94
CA GLU A 82 -11.02 9.06 7.47
C GLU A 82 -10.07 10.23 7.74
N THR A 83 -8.79 9.94 7.96
CA THR A 83 -7.81 10.93 8.42
C THR A 83 -6.70 11.25 7.43
N VAL A 84 -6.46 10.35 6.48
CA VAL A 84 -5.37 10.49 5.50
C VAL A 84 -5.95 10.47 4.09
N PRO A 85 -5.55 11.40 3.21
CA PRO A 85 -6.05 11.42 1.82
C PRO A 85 -5.37 10.33 0.99
N VAL A 86 -5.74 9.07 1.22
CA VAL A 86 -5.08 7.90 0.62
C VAL A 86 -5.19 7.86 -0.91
N THR A 87 -6.19 8.52 -1.49
CA THR A 87 -6.36 8.61 -2.94
C THR A 87 -5.69 9.81 -3.57
N ALA A 88 -5.00 10.66 -2.79
CA ALA A 88 -4.35 11.85 -3.31
C ALA A 88 -3.33 11.48 -4.40
N GLY A 89 -3.50 12.02 -5.60
CA GLY A 89 -2.63 11.77 -6.74
C GLY A 89 -2.79 10.38 -7.37
N LEU A 90 -3.60 9.50 -6.81
CA LEU A 90 -3.83 8.18 -7.39
C LEU A 90 -4.51 8.29 -8.74
N LYS A 91 -3.93 7.66 -9.76
CA LYS A 91 -4.45 7.69 -11.12
C LYS A 91 -5.82 7.01 -11.21
N GLU A 92 -6.73 7.58 -12.00
CA GLU A 92 -8.05 6.97 -12.23
C GLU A 92 -7.97 5.63 -12.95
N THR A 93 -6.89 5.38 -13.66
CA THR A 93 -6.59 4.09 -14.32
C THR A 93 -5.94 3.09 -13.38
N GLY A 94 -5.63 3.51 -12.16
CA GLY A 94 -5.00 2.67 -11.15
C GLY A 94 -6.01 1.95 -10.28
N ALA A 95 -5.53 1.49 -9.13
CA ALA A 95 -6.36 0.75 -8.18
C ALA A 95 -5.91 1.03 -6.75
N ILE A 96 -6.85 0.87 -5.83
CA ILE A 96 -6.58 0.90 -4.40
C ILE A 96 -6.97 -0.44 -3.78
N VAL A 97 -6.09 -0.98 -2.96
CA VAL A 97 -6.32 -2.23 -2.20
C VAL A 97 -6.38 -1.88 -0.73
N ILE A 98 -7.45 -2.24 -0.07
CA ILE A 98 -7.70 -1.88 1.32
C ILE A 98 -7.89 -3.13 2.16
N ASN A 99 -7.12 -3.25 3.23
CA ASN A 99 -7.31 -4.30 4.22
C ASN A 99 -8.48 -3.89 5.14
N THR A 100 -9.64 -4.49 4.91
CA THR A 100 -10.86 -4.14 5.62
C THR A 100 -11.89 -5.26 5.53
N THR A 101 -12.82 -5.28 6.48
CA THR A 101 -14.00 -6.15 6.44
C THR A 101 -15.22 -5.45 5.83
N LYS A 102 -15.11 -4.15 5.51
CA LYS A 102 -16.21 -3.35 4.97
C LYS A 102 -16.41 -3.61 3.48
N SER A 103 -17.64 -3.34 2.98
CA SER A 103 -17.96 -3.55 1.58
C SER A 103 -17.28 -2.52 0.66
N ALA A 104 -17.06 -2.90 -0.60
CA ALA A 104 -16.50 -2.00 -1.60
C ALA A 104 -17.39 -0.76 -1.83
N ASP A 105 -18.71 -0.92 -1.76
CA ASP A 105 -19.65 0.19 -1.93
C ASP A 105 -19.51 1.24 -0.83
N TYR A 106 -19.37 0.80 0.42
CA TYR A 106 -19.11 1.69 1.54
C TYR A 106 -17.78 2.44 1.34
N LEU A 107 -16.77 1.74 0.90
CA LEU A 107 -15.45 2.33 0.68
C LEU A 107 -15.44 3.36 -0.43
N LYS A 108 -16.18 3.12 -1.50
CA LYS A 108 -16.32 4.09 -2.59
C LYS A 108 -16.93 5.39 -2.10
N SER A 109 -17.87 5.34 -1.16
CA SER A 109 -18.46 6.55 -0.58
C SER A 109 -17.44 7.31 0.29
N VAL A 110 -16.61 6.60 1.04
CA VAL A 110 -15.58 7.20 1.91
C VAL A 110 -14.43 7.78 1.08
N LEU A 111 -14.12 7.20 -0.08
CA LEU A 111 -13.04 7.64 -0.94
C LEU A 111 -13.39 8.85 -1.82
N ASN A 112 -14.45 9.56 -1.51
CA ASN A 112 -14.83 10.83 -2.14
C ASN A 112 -14.98 10.74 -3.67
N GLY A 113 -15.56 9.65 -4.16
CA GLY A 113 -15.85 9.50 -5.59
C GLY A 113 -14.64 9.07 -6.42
N TYR A 114 -13.65 8.43 -5.83
CA TYR A 114 -12.56 7.84 -6.59
C TYR A 114 -13.13 6.93 -7.68
N LYS A 115 -12.72 7.15 -8.93
CA LYS A 115 -13.30 6.48 -10.11
C LYS A 115 -12.57 5.22 -10.56
N GLY A 116 -11.40 4.95 -10.00
CA GLY A 116 -10.64 3.75 -10.31
C GLY A 116 -11.15 2.51 -9.60
N ASP A 117 -10.43 1.42 -9.73
CA ASP A 117 -10.79 0.14 -9.13
C ASP A 117 -10.50 0.14 -7.62
N VAL A 118 -11.44 -0.40 -6.87
CA VAL A 118 -11.32 -0.58 -5.42
C VAL A 118 -11.40 -2.05 -5.08
N TYR A 119 -10.36 -2.57 -4.47
CA TYR A 119 -10.28 -3.95 -4.02
C TYR A 119 -10.20 -4.01 -2.50
N THR A 120 -10.83 -5.00 -1.93
CA THR A 120 -10.80 -5.23 -0.48
C THR A 120 -10.24 -6.61 -0.19
N ILE A 121 -9.55 -6.71 0.94
CA ILE A 121 -9.03 -7.98 1.43
C ILE A 121 -9.18 -8.00 2.94
N ASP A 122 -9.58 -9.13 3.50
CA ASP A 122 -9.54 -9.38 4.93
C ASP A 122 -8.26 -10.17 5.24
N ALA A 123 -7.15 -9.46 5.35
CA ALA A 123 -5.85 -10.06 5.59
C ALA A 123 -5.78 -10.77 6.94
N ARG A 124 -6.53 -10.29 7.92
CA ARG A 124 -6.61 -10.93 9.24
C ARG A 124 -7.22 -12.33 9.14
N LYS A 125 -8.34 -12.45 8.44
CA LYS A 125 -8.99 -13.73 8.22
C LYS A 125 -8.08 -14.70 7.46
N ILE A 126 -7.44 -14.21 6.40
CA ILE A 126 -6.51 -15.00 5.60
C ILE A 126 -5.32 -15.50 6.44
N SER A 127 -4.78 -14.63 7.28
CA SER A 127 -3.68 -14.99 8.17
C SER A 127 -4.07 -16.09 9.14
N VAL A 128 -5.25 -16.01 9.75
CA VAL A 128 -5.75 -17.03 10.67
C VAL A 128 -5.98 -18.35 9.93
N GLU A 129 -6.58 -18.33 8.75
CA GLU A 129 -6.84 -19.53 7.95
C GLU A 129 -5.56 -20.21 7.47
N ALA A 130 -4.56 -19.41 7.05
CA ALA A 130 -3.32 -19.92 6.49
C ALA A 130 -2.32 -20.37 7.55
N LEU A 131 -2.21 -19.65 8.65
CA LEU A 131 -1.15 -19.83 9.66
C LEU A 131 -1.67 -20.29 11.01
N GLY A 132 -2.99 -20.33 11.20
CA GLY A 132 -3.62 -20.65 12.48
C GLY A 132 -3.44 -19.58 13.55
N ARG A 133 -2.87 -18.43 13.21
CA ARG A 133 -2.63 -17.31 14.14
C ARG A 133 -2.51 -15.99 13.38
N TYR A 134 -2.66 -14.89 14.10
CA TYR A 134 -2.41 -13.57 13.55
C TYR A 134 -0.91 -13.35 13.37
N THR A 135 -0.54 -12.74 12.25
CA THR A 135 0.80 -12.21 12.04
C THR A 135 0.85 -10.73 12.46
N TYR A 136 2.04 -10.20 12.59
CA TYR A 136 2.21 -8.78 12.92
C TYR A 136 1.57 -7.84 11.90
N ALA A 137 1.58 -8.22 10.64
CA ALA A 137 0.95 -7.42 9.59
C ALA A 137 -0.58 -7.32 9.75
N CYS A 138 -1.18 -8.23 10.48
CA CYS A 138 -2.63 -8.29 10.66
C CYS A 138 -3.08 -8.09 12.11
N SER A 139 -2.17 -8.15 13.08
CA SER A 139 -2.53 -8.12 14.49
C SER A 139 -3.14 -6.80 14.96
N ASN A 140 -2.86 -5.72 14.23
CA ASN A 140 -3.38 -4.39 14.52
C ASN A 140 -4.43 -3.92 13.50
N CYS A 141 -4.89 -4.83 12.67
CA CYS A 141 -5.93 -4.53 11.70
C CYS A 141 -7.32 -4.45 12.35
#